data_4a3ad53201213509cce5c318a3d61ae0
#
_entry.id   4a3ad53201213509cce5c318a3d61ae0
#
_cell.length_a   1.000
_cell.length_b   1.000
_cell.length_c   1.000
_cell.angle_alpha   90.00
_cell.angle_beta   90.00
_cell.angle_gamma   90.00
#
_symmetry.space_group_name_H-M   'P 1'
#
loop_
_entity.id
_entity.type
_entity.pdbx_description
1 polymer ?
#
loop_
_entity_poly.entity_id
_entity_poly.type
_entity_poly.pdbx_seq_one_letter_code
_entity_poly.pdbx_strand_id
1 'polypeptide(L)'
;MSSLRALRPLLPILIGASIMLTMSMGLRQSLGVLMPALTKDVGVSVSQFTLAIAVQNLVWGFLQPFAGAWAVRVGYRKVMMVGSVLYVLGMVLLATAHGMLGITLGAGFAIGASMACTGSAIAMAVASRAVSAAVRSTVLGIVSAAGSLGAMLAAPIGQALSQEYGWRVGAYGFVLLALIIVPSAWYAGRVDDLP
;
A
#
# COMPACT_ATOMS: atom_id res chain seq x y z
N MET A 1 21.65 -4.71 -25.90
CA MET A 1 20.58 -3.75 -26.27
C MET A 1 19.23 -4.40 -26.60
N SER A 2 19.17 -5.70 -26.87
CA SER A 2 17.92 -6.45 -27.15
C SER A 2 17.01 -6.65 -25.93
N SER A 3 17.56 -6.81 -24.74
CA SER A 3 16.81 -7.06 -23.50
C SER A 3 15.97 -5.86 -23.03
N LEU A 4 16.46 -4.63 -23.21
CA LEU A 4 15.71 -3.42 -22.83
C LEU A 4 14.52 -3.15 -23.76
N ARG A 5 14.62 -3.50 -25.04
CA ARG A 5 13.49 -3.39 -25.98
C ARG A 5 12.37 -4.38 -25.64
N ALA A 6 12.73 -5.57 -25.13
CA ALA A 6 11.75 -6.57 -24.70
C ALA A 6 10.98 -6.16 -23.44
N LEU A 7 11.52 -5.26 -22.61
CA LEU A 7 10.85 -4.75 -21.41
C LEU A 7 9.83 -3.64 -21.69
N ARG A 8 9.89 -2.98 -22.87
CA ARG A 8 8.98 -1.85 -23.19
C ARG A 8 7.49 -2.17 -23.00
N PRO A 9 6.95 -3.29 -23.51
CA PRO A 9 5.53 -3.61 -23.32
C PRO A 9 5.18 -3.94 -21.86
N LEU A 10 6.17 -4.29 -21.04
CA LEU A 10 6.02 -4.67 -19.63
C LEU A 10 6.16 -3.49 -18.68
N LEU A 11 6.69 -2.35 -19.16
CA LEU A 11 6.89 -1.14 -18.34
C LEU A 11 5.62 -0.69 -17.59
N PRO A 12 4.42 -0.64 -18.18
CA PRO A 12 3.23 -0.24 -17.45
C PRO A 12 2.93 -1.16 -16.25
N ILE A 13 3.18 -2.47 -16.38
CA ILE A 13 3.00 -3.46 -15.32
C ILE A 13 4.00 -3.21 -14.20
N LEU A 14 5.27 -3.06 -14.55
CA LEU A 14 6.36 -2.88 -13.56
C LEU A 14 6.26 -1.52 -12.87
N ILE A 15 5.96 -0.45 -13.58
CA ILE A 15 5.74 0.88 -13.03
C ILE A 15 4.50 0.86 -12.12
N GLY A 16 3.40 0.27 -12.56
CA GLY A 16 2.19 0.10 -11.75
C GLY A 16 2.47 -0.65 -10.45
N ALA A 17 3.15 -1.79 -10.51
CA ALA A 17 3.52 -2.57 -9.33
C ALA A 17 4.45 -1.78 -8.39
N SER A 18 5.42 -1.04 -8.94
CA SER A 18 6.36 -0.21 -8.16
C SER A 18 5.63 0.93 -7.46
N ILE A 19 4.78 1.69 -8.16
CA ILE A 19 4.03 2.81 -7.58
C ILE A 19 3.03 2.30 -6.54
N MET A 20 2.31 1.20 -6.83
CA MET A 20 1.40 0.58 -5.88
C MET A 20 2.13 0.20 -4.59
N LEU A 21 3.30 -0.42 -4.68
CA LEU A 21 4.11 -0.80 -3.53
C LEU A 21 4.66 0.43 -2.80
N THR A 22 5.14 1.44 -3.54
CA THR A 22 5.64 2.71 -2.98
C THR A 22 4.56 3.38 -2.13
N MET A 23 3.35 3.52 -2.65
CA MET A 23 2.24 4.17 -1.95
C MET A 23 1.76 3.34 -0.76
N SER A 24 1.50 2.05 -0.95
CA SER A 24 0.98 1.20 0.12
C SER A 24 1.97 1.03 1.29
N MET A 25 3.26 0.82 1.02
CA MET A 25 4.28 0.72 2.06
C MET A 25 4.60 2.08 2.69
N GLY A 26 4.71 3.13 1.87
CA GLY A 26 5.02 4.48 2.33
C GLY A 26 3.96 5.01 3.29
N LEU A 27 2.71 5.00 2.89
CA LEU A 27 1.60 5.47 3.72
C LEU A 27 1.47 4.67 5.01
N ARG A 28 1.56 3.33 4.93
CA ARG A 28 1.51 2.48 6.10
C ARG A 28 2.59 2.83 7.13
N GLN A 29 3.83 2.99 6.70
CA GLN A 29 4.95 3.28 7.59
C GLN A 29 4.88 4.70 8.15
N SER A 30 4.18 5.61 7.47
CA SER A 30 4.01 7.01 7.87
C SER A 30 2.84 7.24 8.82
N LEU A 31 2.02 6.23 9.13
CA LEU A 31 0.88 6.38 10.05
C LEU A 31 1.30 6.87 11.44
N GLY A 32 2.51 6.52 11.89
CA GLY A 32 3.09 6.99 13.17
C GLY A 32 3.21 8.53 13.28
N VAL A 33 3.31 9.22 12.15
CA VAL A 33 3.35 10.70 12.10
C VAL A 33 2.05 11.30 12.66
N LEU A 34 0.92 10.62 12.49
CA LEU A 34 -0.38 11.07 12.98
C LEU A 34 -0.61 10.78 14.47
N MET A 35 0.20 9.90 15.07
CA MET A 35 0.00 9.43 16.44
C MET A 35 -0.03 10.55 17.50
N PRO A 36 0.89 11.55 17.52
CA PRO A 36 0.86 12.60 18.54
C PRO A 36 -0.43 13.42 18.50
N ALA A 37 -0.92 13.71 17.30
CA ALA A 37 -2.14 14.48 17.11
C ALA A 37 -3.39 13.65 17.44
N LEU A 38 -3.44 12.38 17.07
CA LEU A 38 -4.52 11.47 17.45
C LEU A 38 -4.61 11.32 18.99
N THR A 39 -3.48 11.24 19.65
CA THR A 39 -3.44 11.19 21.14
C THR A 39 -4.02 12.45 21.75
N LYS A 40 -3.68 13.64 21.22
CA LYS A 40 -4.12 14.94 21.74
C LYS A 40 -5.57 15.24 21.42
N ASP A 41 -5.98 15.05 20.17
CA ASP A 41 -7.26 15.55 19.66
C ASP A 41 -8.40 14.52 19.72
N VAL A 42 -8.08 13.23 19.64
CA VAL A 42 -9.04 12.14 19.66
C VAL A 42 -9.05 11.40 20.99
N GLY A 43 -8.06 11.67 21.86
CA GLY A 43 -7.95 11.04 23.18
C GLY A 43 -7.54 9.58 23.14
N VAL A 44 -6.94 9.12 22.04
CA VAL A 44 -6.46 7.74 21.88
C VAL A 44 -5.05 7.64 22.46
N SER A 45 -4.84 6.73 23.40
CA SER A 45 -3.52 6.53 23.99
C SER A 45 -2.52 5.93 22.99
N VAL A 46 -1.22 6.14 23.25
CA VAL A 46 -0.13 5.55 22.46
C VAL A 46 -0.27 4.02 22.37
N SER A 47 -0.62 3.36 23.49
CA SER A 47 -0.82 1.92 23.52
C SER A 47 -1.99 1.47 22.66
N GLN A 48 -3.09 2.22 22.63
CA GLN A 48 -4.25 1.92 21.78
C GLN A 48 -3.91 2.08 20.30
N PHE A 49 -3.18 3.14 19.93
CA PHE A 49 -2.71 3.31 18.54
C PHE A 49 -1.77 2.15 18.14
N THR A 50 -0.80 1.81 19.01
CA THR A 50 0.11 0.69 18.77
C THR A 50 -0.63 -0.64 18.65
N LEU A 51 -1.71 -0.85 19.42
CA LEU A 51 -2.58 -2.02 19.29
C LEU A 51 -3.26 -2.05 17.91
N ALA A 52 -3.74 -0.93 17.40
CA ALA A 52 -4.32 -0.87 16.05
C ALA A 52 -3.28 -1.26 14.96
N ILE A 53 -2.02 -0.82 15.12
CA ILE A 53 -0.93 -1.22 14.22
C ILE A 53 -0.56 -2.71 14.39
N ALA A 54 -0.64 -3.26 15.60
CA ALA A 54 -0.46 -4.69 15.83
C ALA A 54 -1.57 -5.50 15.14
N VAL A 55 -2.82 -5.08 15.25
CA VAL A 55 -3.95 -5.66 14.51
C VAL A 55 -3.72 -5.59 13.01
N GLN A 56 -3.22 -4.46 12.49
CA GLN A 56 -2.87 -4.30 11.08
C GLN A 56 -1.88 -5.39 10.61
N ASN A 57 -0.81 -5.60 11.38
CA ASN A 57 0.20 -6.61 11.03
C ASN A 57 -0.34 -8.04 11.10
N LEU A 58 -1.19 -8.33 12.09
CA LEU A 58 -1.84 -9.64 12.23
C LEU A 58 -2.79 -9.91 11.07
N VAL A 59 -3.66 -8.94 10.74
CA VAL A 59 -4.60 -9.05 9.61
C VAL A 59 -3.84 -9.21 8.30
N TRP A 60 -2.80 -8.40 8.07
CA TRP A 60 -1.95 -8.51 6.89
C TRP A 60 -1.30 -9.89 6.79
N GLY A 61 -0.60 -10.34 7.84
CA GLY A 61 0.10 -11.62 7.84
C GLY A 61 -0.86 -12.79 7.66
N PHE A 62 -2.01 -12.77 8.34
CA PHE A 62 -3.01 -13.83 8.25
C PHE A 62 -3.68 -13.90 6.87
N LEU A 63 -4.04 -12.76 6.29
CA LEU A 63 -4.74 -12.73 5.00
C LEU A 63 -3.81 -12.88 3.79
N GLN A 64 -2.50 -12.70 3.94
CA GLN A 64 -1.54 -12.73 2.84
C GLN A 64 -1.56 -14.05 2.03
N PRO A 65 -1.53 -15.25 2.63
CA PRO A 65 -1.61 -16.50 1.86
C PRO A 65 -2.95 -16.65 1.14
N PHE A 66 -4.05 -16.19 1.75
CA PHE A 66 -5.37 -16.23 1.11
C PHE A 66 -5.47 -15.28 -0.07
N ALA A 67 -4.94 -14.05 0.06
CA ALA A 67 -4.87 -13.09 -1.04
C ALA A 67 -4.02 -13.61 -2.20
N GLY A 68 -2.88 -14.26 -1.90
CA GLY A 68 -2.05 -14.92 -2.91
C GLY A 68 -2.78 -16.04 -3.64
N ALA A 69 -3.43 -16.94 -2.90
CA ALA A 69 -4.22 -18.01 -3.49
C ALA A 69 -5.41 -17.48 -4.32
N TRP A 70 -6.05 -16.42 -3.85
CA TRP A 70 -7.13 -15.76 -4.58
C TRP A 70 -6.63 -15.11 -5.86
N ALA A 71 -5.47 -14.43 -5.83
CA ALA A 71 -4.87 -13.81 -7.02
C ALA A 71 -4.56 -14.83 -8.12
N VAL A 72 -4.09 -16.03 -7.74
CA VAL A 72 -3.85 -17.12 -8.72
C VAL A 72 -5.14 -17.62 -9.35
N ARG A 73 -6.27 -17.63 -8.60
CA ARG A 73 -7.55 -18.17 -9.08
C ARG A 73 -8.35 -17.18 -9.93
N VAL A 74 -8.41 -15.91 -9.52
CA VAL A 74 -9.31 -14.92 -10.13
C VAL A 74 -8.57 -13.82 -10.91
N GLY A 75 -7.24 -13.82 -10.86
CA GLY A 75 -6.36 -12.81 -11.46
C GLY A 75 -5.86 -11.77 -10.46
N TYR A 76 -4.65 -11.30 -10.69
CA TYR A 76 -3.98 -10.29 -9.85
C TYR A 76 -4.71 -8.95 -9.90
N ARG A 77 -5.23 -8.55 -11.06
CA ARG A 77 -5.95 -7.27 -11.23
C ARG A 77 -7.10 -7.13 -10.23
N LYS A 78 -7.96 -8.14 -10.13
CA LYS A 78 -9.13 -8.09 -9.25
C LYS A 78 -8.73 -7.98 -7.79
N VAL A 79 -7.74 -8.75 -7.36
CA VAL A 79 -7.26 -8.74 -5.97
C VAL A 79 -6.63 -7.40 -5.62
N MET A 80 -5.75 -6.87 -6.49
CA MET A 80 -5.13 -5.55 -6.27
C MET A 80 -6.15 -4.41 -6.28
N MET A 81 -7.17 -4.48 -7.13
CA MET A 81 -8.25 -3.48 -7.15
C MET A 81 -9.08 -3.50 -5.87
N VAL A 82 -9.43 -4.67 -5.36
CA VAL A 82 -10.10 -4.80 -4.05
C VAL A 82 -9.20 -4.25 -2.95
N GLY A 83 -7.92 -4.61 -2.95
CA GLY A 83 -6.95 -4.07 -2.00
C GLY A 83 -6.83 -2.55 -2.05
N SER A 84 -6.75 -1.96 -3.26
CA SER A 84 -6.63 -0.51 -3.41
C SER A 84 -7.86 0.24 -2.90
N VAL A 85 -9.06 -0.27 -3.14
CA VAL A 85 -10.31 0.29 -2.57
C VAL A 85 -10.32 0.19 -1.06
N LEU A 86 -9.93 -0.97 -0.50
CA LEU A 86 -9.83 -1.15 0.95
C LEU A 86 -8.80 -0.18 1.56
N TYR A 87 -7.69 0.11 0.85
CA TYR A 87 -6.70 1.06 1.32
C TYR A 87 -7.29 2.47 1.45
N VAL A 88 -7.94 2.94 0.40
CA VAL A 88 -8.60 4.26 0.40
C VAL A 88 -9.65 4.34 1.50
N LEU A 89 -10.52 3.32 1.62
CA LEU A 89 -11.52 3.26 2.68
C LEU A 89 -10.88 3.28 4.08
N GLY A 90 -9.81 2.52 4.29
CA GLY A 90 -9.07 2.51 5.55
C GLY A 90 -8.48 3.87 5.91
N MET A 91 -7.92 4.58 4.91
CA MET A 91 -7.41 5.94 5.11
C MET A 91 -8.52 6.96 5.40
N VAL A 92 -9.68 6.84 4.73
CA VAL A 92 -10.84 7.70 5.01
C VAL A 92 -11.37 7.45 6.43
N LEU A 93 -11.50 6.19 6.84
CA LEU A 93 -11.92 5.83 8.20
C LEU A 93 -10.96 6.40 9.24
N LEU A 94 -9.66 6.35 8.98
CA LEU A 94 -8.66 6.95 9.86
C LEU A 94 -8.78 8.48 9.91
N ALA A 95 -8.89 9.15 8.75
CA ALA A 95 -9.00 10.61 8.66
C ALA A 95 -10.26 11.15 9.34
N THR A 96 -11.33 10.39 9.36
CA THR A 96 -12.62 10.73 9.99
C THR A 96 -12.79 10.14 11.39
N ALA A 97 -11.77 9.48 11.94
CA ALA A 97 -11.86 8.81 13.24
C ALA A 97 -12.13 9.82 14.38
N HIS A 98 -13.05 9.43 15.28
CA HIS A 98 -13.38 10.15 16.50
C HIS A 98 -13.08 9.32 17.77
N GLY A 99 -12.45 8.17 17.62
CA GLY A 99 -12.09 7.28 18.71
C GLY A 99 -11.39 6.01 18.24
N MET A 100 -11.08 5.15 19.21
CA MET A 100 -10.33 3.91 18.99
C MET A 100 -10.94 2.99 17.93
N LEU A 101 -12.27 2.90 17.89
CA LEU A 101 -12.96 2.02 16.93
C LEU A 101 -12.65 2.40 15.48
N GLY A 102 -12.76 3.70 15.14
CA GLY A 102 -12.46 4.17 13.78
C GLY A 102 -10.99 3.93 13.39
N ILE A 103 -10.06 4.13 14.33
CA ILE A 103 -8.63 3.88 14.11
C ILE A 103 -8.37 2.39 13.91
N THR A 104 -8.95 1.52 14.74
CA THR A 104 -8.77 0.08 14.62
C THR A 104 -9.38 -0.48 13.33
N LEU A 105 -10.57 -0.03 12.95
CA LEU A 105 -11.20 -0.46 11.71
C LEU A 105 -10.45 0.08 10.48
N GLY A 106 -10.03 1.35 10.49
CA GLY A 106 -9.30 1.97 9.38
C GLY A 106 -7.87 1.49 9.30
N ALA A 107 -7.05 1.89 10.27
CA ALA A 107 -5.61 1.58 10.27
C ALA A 107 -5.33 0.09 10.55
N GLY A 108 -6.11 -0.56 11.41
CA GLY A 108 -5.94 -1.97 11.75
C GLY A 108 -6.46 -2.90 10.65
N PHE A 109 -7.78 -3.02 10.55
CA PHE A 109 -8.40 -4.03 9.69
C PHE A 109 -8.35 -3.67 8.20
N ALA A 110 -8.84 -2.50 7.79
CA ALA A 110 -8.96 -2.17 6.38
C ALA A 110 -7.60 -2.04 5.70
N ILE A 111 -6.65 -1.30 6.28
CA ILE A 111 -5.29 -1.19 5.73
C ILE A 111 -4.55 -2.53 5.84
N GLY A 112 -4.71 -3.29 6.93
CA GLY A 112 -4.12 -4.62 7.07
C GLY A 112 -4.57 -5.59 5.98
N ALA A 113 -5.88 -5.66 5.72
CA ALA A 113 -6.45 -6.49 4.65
C ALA A 113 -6.01 -6.00 3.26
N SER A 114 -5.98 -4.69 3.06
CA SER A 114 -5.45 -4.09 1.83
C SER A 114 -4.00 -4.49 1.57
N MET A 115 -3.15 -4.46 2.60
CA MET A 115 -1.73 -4.82 2.48
C MET A 115 -1.51 -6.26 2.03
N ALA A 116 -2.42 -7.17 2.37
CA ALA A 116 -2.39 -8.54 1.85
C ALA A 116 -2.58 -8.59 0.33
N CYS A 117 -3.32 -7.62 -0.23
CA CYS A 117 -3.67 -7.54 -1.65
C CYS A 117 -2.78 -6.58 -2.48
N THR A 118 -2.09 -5.63 -1.84
CA THR A 118 -1.30 -4.58 -2.52
C THR A 118 0.14 -4.49 -2.04
N GLY A 119 0.50 -5.26 -1.02
CA GLY A 119 1.83 -5.24 -0.41
C GLY A 119 2.89 -5.98 -1.23
N SER A 120 4.05 -6.15 -0.60
CA SER A 120 5.26 -6.66 -1.26
C SER A 120 5.08 -8.03 -1.92
N ALA A 121 4.37 -8.97 -1.29
CA ALA A 121 4.19 -10.31 -1.85
C ALA A 121 3.47 -10.27 -3.21
N ILE A 122 2.38 -9.52 -3.32
CA ILE A 122 1.62 -9.39 -4.58
C ILE A 122 2.44 -8.60 -5.61
N ALA A 123 3.07 -7.48 -5.22
CA ALA A 123 3.90 -6.68 -6.14
C ALA A 123 5.06 -7.49 -6.71
N MET A 124 5.74 -8.30 -5.86
CA MET A 124 6.82 -9.19 -6.30
C MET A 124 6.33 -10.32 -7.17
N ALA A 125 5.15 -10.91 -6.88
CA ALA A 125 4.55 -11.95 -7.71
C ALA A 125 4.22 -11.42 -9.11
N VAL A 126 3.60 -10.23 -9.20
CA VAL A 126 3.32 -9.54 -10.46
C VAL A 126 4.60 -9.26 -11.25
N ALA A 127 5.60 -8.65 -10.60
CA ALA A 127 6.87 -8.33 -11.24
C ALA A 127 7.62 -9.59 -11.72
N SER A 128 7.63 -10.65 -10.90
CA SER A 128 8.24 -11.93 -11.24
C SER A 128 7.58 -12.61 -12.43
N ARG A 129 6.25 -12.53 -12.52
CA ARG A 129 5.48 -13.13 -13.62
C ARG A 129 5.64 -12.35 -14.92
N ALA A 130 5.84 -11.03 -14.84
CA ALA A 130 5.97 -10.16 -16.00
C ALA A 130 7.28 -10.33 -16.77
N VAL A 131 8.35 -10.86 -16.15
CA VAL A 131 9.68 -10.86 -16.75
C VAL A 131 10.30 -12.25 -16.83
N SER A 132 11.22 -12.42 -17.81
CA SER A 132 11.99 -13.66 -17.96
C SER A 132 12.96 -13.89 -16.78
N ALA A 133 13.37 -15.15 -16.58
CA ALA A 133 14.29 -15.53 -15.51
C ALA A 133 15.61 -14.74 -15.54
N ALA A 134 16.09 -14.37 -16.73
CA ALA A 134 17.37 -13.69 -16.93
C ALA A 134 17.46 -12.29 -16.27
N VAL A 135 16.33 -11.58 -16.14
CA VAL A 135 16.27 -10.21 -15.59
C VAL A 135 15.46 -10.12 -14.29
N ARG A 136 14.91 -11.23 -13.84
CA ARG A 136 13.96 -11.27 -12.72
C ARG A 136 14.54 -10.69 -11.43
N SER A 137 15.74 -11.10 -11.03
CA SER A 137 16.37 -10.63 -9.80
C SER A 137 16.57 -9.11 -9.80
N THR A 138 17.02 -8.55 -10.91
CA THR A 138 17.21 -7.09 -11.08
C THR A 138 15.87 -6.35 -10.97
N VAL A 139 14.84 -6.84 -11.66
CA VAL A 139 13.51 -6.22 -11.63
C VAL A 139 12.90 -6.28 -10.23
N LEU A 140 12.99 -7.42 -9.55
CA LEU A 140 12.53 -7.55 -8.17
C LEU A 140 13.26 -6.61 -7.22
N GLY A 141 14.58 -6.43 -7.41
CA GLY A 141 15.38 -5.45 -6.66
C GLY A 141 14.88 -4.01 -6.86
N ILE A 142 14.58 -3.62 -8.10
CA ILE A 142 14.06 -2.29 -8.43
C ILE A 142 12.67 -2.07 -7.80
N VAL A 143 11.76 -3.03 -7.92
CA VAL A 143 10.41 -2.94 -7.33
C VAL A 143 10.50 -2.87 -5.80
N SER A 144 11.38 -3.64 -5.18
CA SER A 144 11.63 -3.59 -3.73
C SER A 144 12.18 -2.22 -3.29
N ALA A 145 13.15 -1.68 -4.01
CA ALA A 145 13.72 -0.36 -3.75
C ALA A 145 12.66 0.75 -3.85
N ALA A 146 11.73 0.65 -4.80
CA ALA A 146 10.62 1.59 -4.93
C ALA A 146 9.75 1.61 -3.66
N GLY A 147 9.48 0.46 -3.06
CA GLY A 147 8.77 0.39 -1.77
C GLY A 147 9.49 1.13 -0.64
N SER A 148 10.81 1.01 -0.57
CA SER A 148 11.63 1.72 0.43
C SER A 148 11.65 3.23 0.20
N LEU A 149 11.66 3.69 -1.06
CA LEU A 149 11.55 5.11 -1.40
C LEU A 149 10.20 5.68 -0.92
N GLY A 150 9.11 4.93 -1.07
CA GLY A 150 7.80 5.32 -0.55
C GLY A 150 7.81 5.56 0.96
N ALA A 151 8.42 4.65 1.71
CA ALA A 151 8.58 4.78 3.15
C ALA A 151 9.37 6.03 3.55
N MET A 152 10.41 6.35 2.77
CA MET A 152 11.26 7.52 3.01
C MET A 152 10.54 8.84 2.71
N LEU A 153 9.69 8.89 1.68
CA LEU A 153 9.08 10.14 1.20
C LEU A 153 7.74 10.46 1.86
N ALA A 154 6.93 9.45 2.18
CA ALA A 154 5.58 9.67 2.69
C ALA A 154 5.57 10.30 4.08
N ALA A 155 6.52 9.96 4.95
CA ALA A 155 6.59 10.51 6.31
C ALA A 155 6.85 12.04 6.33
N PRO A 156 7.85 12.59 5.62
CA PRO A 156 8.05 14.03 5.54
C PRO A 156 6.86 14.79 4.97
N ILE A 157 6.19 14.24 3.95
CA ILE A 157 4.98 14.85 3.36
C ILE A 157 3.85 14.90 4.38
N GLY A 158 3.57 13.79 5.05
CA GLY A 158 2.56 13.74 6.10
C GLY A 158 2.87 14.65 7.29
N GLN A 159 4.14 14.73 7.68
CA GLN A 159 4.62 15.61 8.75
C GLN A 159 4.39 17.08 8.41
N ALA A 160 4.82 17.52 7.23
CA ALA A 160 4.66 18.90 6.79
C ALA A 160 3.18 19.31 6.73
N LEU A 161 2.34 18.48 6.12
CA LEU A 161 0.90 18.75 6.04
C LEU A 161 0.24 18.78 7.42
N SER A 162 0.63 17.88 8.32
CA SER A 162 0.06 17.82 9.67
C SER A 162 0.49 18.98 10.55
N GLN A 163 1.71 19.49 10.39
CA GLN A 163 2.21 20.63 11.15
C GLN A 163 1.61 21.95 10.71
N GLU A 164 1.44 22.16 9.39
CA GLU A 164 0.96 23.44 8.86
C GLU A 164 -0.58 23.56 8.90
N TYR A 165 -1.29 22.47 8.62
CA TYR A 165 -2.74 22.50 8.40
C TYR A 165 -3.53 21.60 9.35
N GLY A 166 -2.85 20.95 10.31
CA GLY A 166 -3.44 20.02 11.25
C GLY A 166 -3.50 18.58 10.74
N TRP A 167 -3.57 17.63 11.67
CA TRP A 167 -3.43 16.19 11.35
C TRP A 167 -4.53 15.64 10.45
N ARG A 168 -5.75 16.20 10.50
CA ARG A 168 -6.84 15.76 9.61
C ARG A 168 -6.53 16.09 8.15
N VAL A 169 -5.95 17.26 7.89
CA VAL A 169 -5.50 17.66 6.56
C VAL A 169 -4.35 16.75 6.11
N GLY A 170 -3.41 16.43 7.00
CA GLY A 170 -2.37 15.43 6.72
C GLY A 170 -2.93 14.06 6.39
N ALA A 171 -3.95 13.59 7.12
CA ALA A 171 -4.63 12.34 6.87
C ALA A 171 -5.39 12.34 5.53
N TYR A 172 -6.07 13.45 5.19
CA TYR A 172 -6.69 13.59 3.86
C TYR A 172 -5.65 13.66 2.73
N GLY A 173 -4.48 14.25 2.98
CA GLY A 173 -3.34 14.16 2.07
C GLY A 173 -2.93 12.71 1.80
N PHE A 174 -2.93 11.88 2.84
CA PHE A 174 -2.69 10.44 2.68
C PHE A 174 -3.82 9.73 1.92
N VAL A 175 -5.08 10.15 2.07
CA VAL A 175 -6.19 9.64 1.25
C VAL A 175 -5.94 9.95 -0.23
N LEU A 176 -5.52 11.17 -0.56
CA LEU A 176 -5.21 11.54 -1.95
C LEU A 176 -4.06 10.71 -2.52
N LEU A 177 -3.00 10.46 -1.74
CA LEU A 177 -1.90 9.59 -2.14
C LEU A 177 -2.37 8.13 -2.28
N ALA A 178 -3.27 7.65 -1.41
CA ALA A 178 -3.84 6.31 -1.51
C ALA A 178 -4.67 6.12 -2.79
N LEU A 179 -5.32 7.16 -3.31
CA LEU A 179 -6.03 7.10 -4.60
C LEU A 179 -5.11 6.74 -5.77
N ILE A 180 -3.80 7.04 -5.68
CA ILE A 180 -2.81 6.66 -6.71
C ILE A 180 -2.63 5.14 -6.78
N ILE A 181 -2.92 4.41 -5.69
CA ILE A 181 -2.85 2.95 -5.67
C ILE A 181 -3.83 2.35 -6.69
N VAL A 182 -5.01 2.95 -6.87
CA VAL A 182 -6.07 2.43 -7.75
C VAL A 182 -5.63 2.32 -9.22
N PRO A 183 -5.20 3.39 -9.91
CA PRO A 183 -4.71 3.28 -11.28
C PRO A 183 -3.43 2.43 -11.35
N SER A 184 -2.56 2.49 -10.33
CA SER A 184 -1.34 1.68 -10.30
C SER A 184 -1.66 0.17 -10.25
N ALA A 185 -2.63 -0.23 -9.44
CA ALA A 185 -3.14 -1.61 -9.37
C ALA A 185 -3.77 -2.05 -10.70
N TRP A 186 -4.49 -1.16 -11.37
CA TRP A 186 -5.06 -1.43 -12.69
C TRP A 186 -3.99 -1.73 -13.74
N TYR A 187 -2.93 -0.89 -13.81
CA TYR A 187 -1.83 -1.10 -14.76
C TYR A 187 -0.98 -2.32 -14.39
N ALA A 188 -0.68 -2.53 -13.11
CA ALA A 188 0.00 -3.73 -12.63
C ALA A 188 -0.78 -5.00 -12.98
N GLY A 189 -2.10 -4.94 -12.91
CA GLY A 189 -3.01 -6.03 -13.22
C GLY A 189 -3.02 -6.49 -14.68
N ARG A 190 -2.39 -5.75 -15.60
CA ARG A 190 -2.17 -6.20 -16.97
C ARG A 190 -1.27 -7.44 -17.06
N VAL A 191 -0.64 -7.84 -15.95
CA VAL A 191 0.08 -9.12 -15.86
C VAL A 191 -0.84 -10.31 -16.13
N ASP A 192 -2.15 -10.18 -15.89
CA ASP A 192 -3.14 -11.23 -16.18
C ASP A 192 -3.40 -11.40 -17.68
N ASP A 193 -3.05 -10.39 -18.50
CA ASP A 193 -3.21 -10.40 -19.94
C ASP A 193 -1.98 -11.02 -20.66
N LEU A 194 -0.93 -11.35 -19.90
CA LEU A 194 0.27 -11.99 -20.44
C LEU A 194 0.04 -13.49 -20.64
N PRO A 195 0.61 -14.08 -21.73
CA PRO A 195 0.50 -15.51 -22.03
C PRO A 195 1.16 -16.38 -20.97
#